data_0d91b973515ac6fede6d923f96d058ef
#
_entry.id   0d91b973515ac6fede6d923f96d058ef
#
_cell.length_a   1.000
_cell.length_b   1.000
_cell.length_c   1.000
_cell.angle_alpha   90.00
_cell.angle_beta   90.00
_cell.angle_gamma   90.00
#
_symmetry.space_group_name_H-M   'P 1'
#
loop_
_entity.id
_entity.type
_entity.pdbx_description
1 polymer ?
#
loop_
_entity_poly.entity_id
_entity_poly.type
_entity_poly.pdbx_seq_one_letter_code
_entity_poly.pdbx_strand_id
1 'polypeptide(L)'
;PIYTRNYPSPRYKAKAIVRRMRSRMHENHYHLIINNCEHLCTWAITGIESSIQVERMQRRLATIGYISSVMSYMNSLMLTIATACFALVLYIKMMLRRQAKKSLPAYLLLREKKLKK
;
A
#
# COMPACT_ATOMS: atom_id res chain seq x y z
N PRO A 1 18.81 -12.80 -10.74
CA PRO A 1 18.76 -13.18 -9.33
C PRO A 1 17.32 -13.14 -8.84
N ILE A 2 16.87 -14.26 -8.24
CA ILE A 2 15.53 -14.36 -7.63
C ILE A 2 15.67 -13.85 -6.20
N TYR A 3 14.97 -12.76 -5.89
CA TYR A 3 14.90 -12.24 -4.52
C TYR A 3 13.72 -12.88 -3.79
N THR A 4 13.98 -13.61 -2.73
CA THR A 4 12.96 -14.13 -1.83
C THR A 4 12.74 -13.14 -0.70
N ARG A 5 11.46 -12.86 -0.40
CA ARG A 5 11.07 -12.02 0.71
C ARG A 5 10.48 -12.88 1.83
N ASN A 6 11.06 -12.80 3.01
CA ASN A 6 10.50 -13.43 4.21
C ASN A 6 9.46 -12.52 4.84
N TYR A 7 8.27 -13.07 5.10
CA TYR A 7 7.21 -12.42 5.86
C TYR A 7 7.26 -12.94 7.29
N PRO A 8 7.59 -12.10 8.28
CA PRO A 8 7.85 -12.57 9.65
C PRO A 8 6.63 -13.17 10.35
N SER A 9 5.42 -12.87 9.88
CA SER A 9 4.19 -13.36 10.49
C SER A 9 3.13 -13.63 9.42
N PRO A 10 3.19 -14.75 8.69
CA PRO A 10 2.14 -15.11 7.75
C PRO A 10 0.87 -15.45 8.54
N ARG A 11 -0.20 -14.69 8.30
CA ARG A 11 -1.51 -14.90 8.98
C ARG A 11 -2.25 -16.11 8.45
N TYR A 12 -1.95 -16.53 7.23
CA TYR A 12 -2.68 -17.59 6.53
C TYR A 12 -1.77 -18.74 6.11
N LYS A 13 -2.31 -19.96 6.10
CA LYS A 13 -1.61 -21.15 5.58
C LYS A 13 -1.46 -21.05 4.06
N ALA A 14 -0.44 -21.70 3.48
CA ALA A 14 -0.09 -21.63 2.05
C ALA A 14 -1.29 -21.85 1.12
N LYS A 15 -2.14 -22.87 1.37
CA LYS A 15 -3.33 -23.15 0.56
C LYS A 15 -4.35 -21.99 0.57
N ALA A 16 -4.49 -21.30 1.70
CA ALA A 16 -5.37 -20.13 1.82
C ALA A 16 -4.78 -18.92 1.09
N ILE A 17 -3.46 -18.73 1.15
CA ILE A 17 -2.75 -17.65 0.43
C ILE A 17 -2.98 -17.80 -1.08
N VAL A 18 -2.75 -19.00 -1.64
CA VAL A 18 -2.97 -19.27 -3.07
C VAL A 18 -4.42 -18.98 -3.47
N ARG A 19 -5.40 -19.40 -2.66
CA ARG A 19 -6.82 -19.12 -2.95
C ARG A 19 -7.12 -17.63 -2.94
N ARG A 20 -6.55 -16.88 -1.99
CA ARG A 20 -6.68 -15.42 -1.91
C ARG A 20 -6.09 -14.73 -3.13
N MET A 21 -4.88 -15.13 -3.55
CA MET A 21 -4.27 -14.59 -4.76
C MET A 21 -5.12 -14.85 -6.00
N ARG A 22 -5.60 -16.08 -6.18
CA ARG A 22 -6.48 -16.44 -7.30
C ARG A 22 -7.80 -15.65 -7.34
N SER A 23 -8.36 -15.28 -6.19
CA SER A 23 -9.60 -14.48 -6.15
C SER A 23 -9.45 -13.06 -6.69
N ARG A 24 -8.21 -12.57 -6.83
CA ARG A 24 -7.88 -11.24 -7.37
C ARG A 24 -7.13 -11.28 -8.71
N MET A 25 -6.95 -12.46 -9.31
CA MET A 25 -6.20 -12.60 -10.58
C MET A 25 -6.84 -11.87 -11.78
N HIS A 26 -8.15 -11.55 -11.70
CA HIS A 26 -8.87 -10.87 -12.77
C HIS A 26 -9.09 -9.38 -12.50
N GLU A 27 -8.42 -8.81 -11.49
CA GLU A 27 -8.46 -7.37 -11.24
C GLU A 27 -7.60 -6.63 -12.27
N ASN A 28 -8.24 -5.92 -13.19
CA ASN A 28 -7.56 -5.12 -14.22
C ASN A 28 -7.11 -3.71 -13.74
N HIS A 29 -7.10 -3.48 -12.42
CA HIS A 29 -6.80 -2.17 -11.83
C HIS A 29 -5.38 -2.11 -11.25
N TYR A 30 -4.39 -2.53 -12.03
CA TYR A 30 -2.99 -2.37 -11.62
C TYR A 30 -2.63 -0.89 -11.51
N HIS A 31 -2.08 -0.50 -10.37
CA HIS A 31 -1.59 0.85 -10.15
C HIS A 31 -0.31 0.80 -9.31
N LEU A 32 0.76 1.41 -9.81
CA LEU A 32 2.11 1.33 -9.23
C LEU A 32 2.16 1.67 -7.72
N ILE A 33 1.34 2.62 -7.28
CA ILE A 33 1.37 3.14 -5.89
C ILE A 33 0.34 2.44 -5.00
N ILE A 34 -0.86 2.16 -5.52
CA ILE A 34 -1.99 1.74 -4.67
C ILE A 34 -2.43 0.29 -4.86
N ASN A 35 -2.07 -0.33 -5.99
CA ASN A 35 -2.44 -1.72 -6.28
C ASN A 35 -1.38 -2.39 -7.15
N ASN A 36 -0.19 -2.56 -6.61
CA ASN A 36 0.91 -3.26 -7.27
C ASN A 36 1.03 -4.71 -6.75
N CYS A 37 1.92 -5.48 -7.38
CA CYS A 37 2.15 -6.88 -7.01
C CYS A 37 2.57 -7.05 -5.54
N GLU A 38 3.28 -6.10 -4.96
CA GLU A 38 3.68 -6.16 -3.55
C GLU A 38 2.50 -5.99 -2.60
N HIS A 39 1.54 -5.10 -2.93
CA HIS A 39 0.28 -4.97 -2.17
C HIS A 39 -0.51 -6.27 -2.21
N LEU A 40 -0.63 -6.88 -3.40
CA LEU A 40 -1.34 -8.15 -3.57
C LEU A 40 -0.70 -9.28 -2.74
N CYS A 41 0.62 -9.43 -2.84
CA CYS A 41 1.35 -10.44 -2.08
C CYS A 41 1.22 -10.23 -0.57
N THR A 42 1.43 -9.00 -0.09
CA THR A 42 1.33 -8.68 1.33
C THR A 42 -0.08 -8.92 1.85
N TRP A 43 -1.09 -8.49 1.11
CA TRP A 43 -2.49 -8.76 1.47
C TRP A 43 -2.81 -10.25 1.48
N ALA A 44 -2.36 -11.01 0.50
CA ALA A 44 -2.63 -12.45 0.46
C ALA A 44 -2.04 -13.19 1.67
N ILE A 45 -0.86 -12.77 2.13
CA ILE A 45 -0.12 -13.44 3.22
C ILE A 45 -0.55 -12.92 4.60
N THR A 46 -0.71 -11.61 4.76
CA THR A 46 -0.95 -10.98 6.06
C THR A 46 -2.39 -10.53 6.29
N GLY A 47 -3.16 -10.34 5.23
CA GLY A 47 -4.50 -9.74 5.27
C GLY A 47 -4.51 -8.21 5.22
N ILE A 48 -3.34 -7.58 5.19
CA ILE A 48 -3.16 -6.12 5.17
C ILE A 48 -2.57 -5.72 3.83
N GLU A 49 -3.18 -4.74 3.16
CA GLU A 49 -2.63 -4.16 1.94
C GLU A 49 -1.54 -3.16 2.32
N SER A 50 -0.29 -3.53 2.12
CA SER A 50 0.87 -2.65 2.33
C SER A 50 1.96 -2.92 1.31
N SER A 51 2.75 -1.90 1.00
CA SER A 51 3.92 -2.01 0.15
C SER A 51 5.08 -1.25 0.79
N ILE A 52 6.18 -1.96 1.04
CA ILE A 52 7.39 -1.35 1.59
C ILE A 52 7.98 -0.32 0.62
N GLN A 53 7.83 -0.55 -0.69
CA GLN A 53 8.28 0.41 -1.71
C GLN A 53 7.54 1.73 -1.56
N VAL A 54 6.22 1.68 -1.43
CA VAL A 54 5.37 2.87 -1.24
C VAL A 54 5.66 3.54 0.10
N GLU A 55 5.82 2.77 1.18
CA GLU A 55 6.19 3.32 2.49
C GLU A 55 7.57 3.99 2.49
N ARG A 56 8.55 3.40 1.79
CA ARG A 56 9.88 4.02 1.62
C ARG A 56 9.81 5.30 0.81
N MET A 57 9.02 5.31 -0.26
CA MET A 57 8.80 6.51 -1.06
C MET A 57 8.14 7.61 -0.23
N GLN A 58 7.09 7.30 0.53
CA GLN A 58 6.42 8.27 1.42
C GLN A 58 7.38 8.83 2.47
N ARG A 59 8.21 7.98 3.08
CA ARG A 59 9.22 8.43 4.04
C ARG A 59 10.23 9.38 3.40
N ARG A 60 10.76 9.06 2.21
CA ARG A 60 11.68 9.93 1.49
C ARG A 60 11.05 11.29 1.15
N LEU A 61 9.81 11.29 0.65
CA LEU A 61 9.08 12.53 0.36
C LEU A 61 8.84 13.37 1.63
N ALA A 62 8.48 12.74 2.74
CA ALA A 62 8.30 13.41 4.01
C ALA A 62 9.62 14.03 4.51
N THR A 63 10.75 13.30 4.37
CA THR A 63 12.08 13.82 4.73
C THR A 63 12.45 15.02 3.88
N ILE A 64 12.25 14.97 2.55
CA ILE A 64 12.51 16.09 1.65
C ILE A 64 11.63 17.28 2.03
N GLY A 65 10.34 17.06 2.29
CA GLY A 65 9.43 18.11 2.72
C GLY A 65 9.86 18.76 4.03
N TYR A 66 10.31 17.95 5.00
CA TYR A 66 10.82 18.48 6.28
C TYR A 66 12.08 19.32 6.10
N ILE A 67 13.09 18.81 5.37
CA ILE A 67 14.33 19.56 5.09
C ILE A 67 14.01 20.85 4.35
N SER A 68 13.16 20.80 3.31
CA SER A 68 12.74 21.99 2.55
C SER A 68 11.99 22.99 3.43
N SER A 69 11.18 22.54 4.37
CA SER A 69 10.49 23.39 5.33
C SER A 69 11.47 24.13 6.26
N VAL A 70 12.48 23.43 6.78
CA VAL A 70 13.53 24.05 7.62
C VAL A 70 14.33 25.06 6.82
N MET A 71 14.63 24.78 5.54
CA MET A 71 15.37 25.68 4.66
C MET A 71 14.52 26.81 4.09
N SER A 72 13.21 26.79 4.26
CA SER A 72 12.31 27.83 3.73
C SER A 72 12.54 29.22 4.34
N TYR A 73 13.19 29.28 5.50
CA TYR A 73 13.68 30.53 6.07
C TYR A 73 14.65 31.30 5.17
N MET A 74 15.31 30.56 4.25
CA MET A 74 16.33 31.16 3.36
C MET A 74 15.78 31.48 1.96
N ASN A 75 14.69 30.82 1.54
CA ASN A 75 14.16 30.99 0.18
C ASN A 75 12.70 30.51 0.08
N SER A 76 11.82 31.35 -0.47
CA SER A 76 10.38 31.05 -0.68
C SER A 76 10.13 29.84 -1.59
N LEU A 77 11.04 29.52 -2.51
CA LEU A 77 10.96 28.34 -3.37
C LEU A 77 10.96 27.05 -2.55
N MET A 78 11.70 26.99 -1.44
CA MET A 78 11.75 25.80 -0.57
C MET A 78 10.42 25.55 0.13
N LEU A 79 9.65 26.60 0.43
CA LEU A 79 8.31 26.45 0.99
C LEU A 79 7.34 25.78 0.01
N THR A 80 7.39 26.12 -1.27
CA THR A 80 6.54 25.48 -2.29
C THR A 80 6.87 24.00 -2.47
N ILE A 81 8.14 23.64 -2.43
CA ILE A 81 8.58 22.24 -2.49
C ILE A 81 8.09 21.48 -1.25
N ALA A 82 8.21 22.06 -0.06
CA ALA A 82 7.73 21.45 1.18
C ALA A 82 6.22 21.15 1.12
N THR A 83 5.42 22.15 0.74
CA THR A 83 3.95 21.99 0.64
C THR A 83 3.56 20.96 -0.40
N ALA A 84 4.21 20.93 -1.56
CA ALA A 84 3.96 19.93 -2.61
C ALA A 84 4.29 18.51 -2.13
N CYS A 85 5.41 18.31 -1.43
CA CYS A 85 5.78 17.00 -0.88
C CYS A 85 4.78 16.52 0.16
N PHE A 86 4.35 17.38 1.09
CA PHE A 86 3.35 16.99 2.09
C PHE A 86 1.99 16.71 1.48
N ALA A 87 1.54 17.52 0.52
CA ALA A 87 0.30 17.27 -0.20
C ALA A 87 0.32 15.91 -0.92
N LEU A 88 1.42 15.56 -1.57
CA LEU A 88 1.57 14.28 -2.25
C LEU A 88 1.53 13.10 -1.27
N VAL A 89 2.20 13.21 -0.11
CA VAL A 89 2.14 12.17 0.94
C VAL A 89 0.72 11.98 1.45
N LEU A 90 -0.01 13.07 1.71
CA LEU A 90 -1.41 13.01 2.15
C LEU A 90 -2.30 12.39 1.08
N TYR A 91 -2.12 12.77 -0.19
CA TYR A 91 -2.85 12.19 -1.31
C TYR A 91 -2.66 10.68 -1.40
N ILE A 92 -1.40 10.21 -1.34
CA ILE A 92 -1.09 8.78 -1.37
C ILE A 92 -1.73 8.04 -0.19
N LYS A 93 -1.65 8.58 1.04
CA LYS A 93 -2.29 8.00 2.22
C LYS A 93 -3.81 7.92 2.06
N MET A 94 -4.44 8.94 1.50
CA MET A 94 -5.88 8.96 1.27
C MET A 94 -6.28 7.91 0.23
N MET A 95 -5.53 7.78 -0.86
CA MET A 95 -5.77 6.76 -1.89
C MET A 95 -5.62 5.34 -1.33
N LEU A 96 -4.59 5.08 -0.56
CA LEU A 96 -4.40 3.78 0.11
C LEU A 96 -5.55 3.44 1.06
N ARG A 97 -6.04 4.42 1.85
CA ARG A 97 -7.20 4.21 2.73
C ARG A 97 -8.49 3.91 1.95
N ARG A 98 -8.71 4.58 0.81
CA ARG A 98 -9.86 4.30 -0.06
C ARG A 98 -9.80 2.88 -0.63
N GLN A 99 -8.63 2.45 -1.05
CA GLN A 99 -8.42 1.10 -1.58
C GLN A 99 -8.66 0.03 -0.52
N ALA A 100 -8.09 0.20 0.68
CA ALA A 100 -8.30 -0.71 1.79
C ALA A 100 -9.79 -0.86 2.18
N LYS A 101 -10.57 0.22 2.09
CA LYS A 101 -12.03 0.17 2.32
C LYS A 101 -12.76 -0.61 1.22
N LYS A 102 -12.31 -0.56 -0.03
CA LYS A 102 -12.94 -1.31 -1.13
C LYS A 102 -12.66 -2.81 -1.09
N SER A 103 -11.47 -3.22 -0.66
CA SER A 103 -11.09 -4.63 -0.59
C SER A 103 -11.73 -5.37 0.60
N LEU A 104 -12.06 -4.65 1.67
CA LEU A 104 -12.67 -5.22 2.88
C LEU A 104 -14.05 -5.88 2.63
N PRO A 105 -15.00 -5.24 1.92
CA PRO A 105 -16.31 -5.85 1.64
C PRO A 105 -16.23 -7.14 0.83
N ALA A 106 -15.36 -7.17 -0.19
CA ALA A 106 -15.19 -8.36 -1.03
C ALA A 106 -14.66 -9.56 -0.23
N TYR A 107 -13.76 -9.35 0.71
CA TYR A 107 -13.26 -10.39 1.59
C TYR A 107 -14.34 -10.91 2.56
N LEU A 108 -15.15 -10.05 3.13
CA LEU A 108 -16.25 -10.42 4.02
C LEU A 108 -17.30 -11.25 3.29
N LEU A 109 -17.67 -10.88 2.06
CA LEU A 109 -18.61 -11.63 1.21
C LEU A 109 -18.08 -13.03 0.88
N LEU A 110 -16.79 -13.18 0.64
CA LEU A 110 -16.15 -14.48 0.42
C LEU A 110 -16.13 -15.33 1.69
N ARG A 111 -16.03 -14.72 2.87
CA ARG A 111 -16.09 -15.38 4.16
C ARG A 111 -17.51 -15.91 4.46
N GLU A 112 -18.54 -15.11 4.20
CA GLU A 112 -19.94 -15.51 4.40
C GLU A 112 -20.36 -16.65 3.48
N LYS A 113 -19.97 -16.60 2.19
CA LYS A 113 -20.22 -17.72 1.24
C LYS A 113 -19.56 -19.03 1.67
N LYS A 114 -18.55 -18.99 2.50
CA LYS A 114 -17.80 -20.14 2.98
C LYS A 114 -18.37 -20.75 4.26
N LEU A 115 -19.10 -19.96 5.04
CA LEU A 115 -19.79 -20.42 6.27
C LEU A 115 -21.16 -21.07 5.95
N LYS A 116 -21.70 -20.82 4.75
CA LYS A 116 -22.97 -21.39 4.28
C LYS A 116 -22.80 -22.71 3.47
N LYS A 117 -21.59 -23.21 3.31
CA LYS A 117 -21.25 -24.51 2.74
C LYS A 117 -20.63 -25.43 3.81
#